data_bc4ce9f9e10228c9e13efee1b31556c2
#
_entry.id   bc4ce9f9e10228c9e13efee1b31556c2
#
_cell.length_a   1.000
_cell.length_b   1.000
_cell.length_c   1.000
_cell.angle_alpha   90.00
_cell.angle_beta   90.00
_cell.angle_gamma   90.00
#
_symmetry.space_group_name_H-M   'P 1'
#
loop_
_entity.id
_entity.type
_entity.pdbx_description
1 polymer ?
#
loop_
_entity_poly.entity_id
_entity_poly.type
_entity_poly.pdbx_seq_one_letter_code
_entity_poly.pdbx_strand_id
1 'polypeptide(L)'
;LACYATLTQMIAQETNLELGEFSHYINDAHIYENHIEGLKLQLKREPLQLPKLKIEKKPFWNLSFADFKLINYKHHPIIKFPVAV
;
A
#
# COMPACT_ATOMS: atom_id res chain seq x y z
N LEU A 1 -4.96 -0.99 -3.11
CA LEU A 1 -4.14 0.21 -3.29
C LEU A 1 -2.65 -0.13 -3.37
N ALA A 2 -2.08 -0.74 -2.32
CA ALA A 2 -0.65 -1.09 -2.28
C ALA A 2 -0.23 -2.02 -3.44
N CYS A 3 -1.07 -2.96 -3.81
CA CYS A 3 -0.81 -3.91 -4.89
C CYS A 3 -0.62 -3.19 -6.23
N TYR A 4 -1.54 -2.29 -6.60
CA TYR A 4 -1.44 -1.56 -7.85
C TYR A 4 -0.34 -0.49 -7.83
N ALA A 5 -0.08 0.13 -6.68
CA ALA A 5 1.06 1.03 -6.53
C ALA A 5 2.39 0.30 -6.75
N THR A 6 2.52 -0.92 -6.22
CA THR A 6 3.68 -1.79 -6.44
C THR A 6 3.80 -2.16 -7.92
N LEU A 7 2.71 -2.56 -8.56
CA LEU A 7 2.71 -2.89 -9.99
C LEU A 7 3.14 -1.69 -10.85
N THR A 8 2.67 -0.49 -10.51
CA THR A 8 3.09 0.74 -11.19
C THR A 8 4.60 0.93 -11.11
N GLN A 9 5.18 0.71 -9.94
CA GLN A 9 6.63 0.82 -9.75
C GLN A 9 7.39 -0.26 -10.53
N MET A 10 6.89 -1.49 -10.57
CA MET A 10 7.48 -2.57 -11.36
C MET A 10 7.50 -2.23 -12.85
N ILE A 11 6.40 -1.73 -13.39
CA ILE A 11 6.30 -1.36 -14.80
C ILE A 11 7.19 -0.16 -15.11
N ALA A 12 7.23 0.84 -14.26
CA ALA A 12 8.11 1.99 -14.43
C ALA A 12 9.58 1.56 -14.49
N GLN A 13 10.00 0.65 -13.62
CA GLN A 13 11.35 0.10 -13.63
C GLN A 13 11.66 -0.66 -14.92
N GLU A 14 10.75 -1.51 -15.39
CA GLU A 14 10.92 -2.29 -16.61
C GLU A 14 10.99 -1.42 -17.86
N THR A 15 10.21 -0.36 -17.90
CA THR A 15 10.13 0.55 -19.05
C THR A 15 11.09 1.74 -18.96
N ASN A 16 11.89 1.81 -17.91
CA ASN A 16 12.81 2.91 -17.64
C ASN A 16 12.11 4.29 -17.60
N LEU A 17 10.93 4.32 -16.99
CA LEU A 17 10.14 5.53 -16.78
C LEU A 17 10.17 5.94 -15.31
N GLU A 18 9.95 7.21 -15.05
CA GLU A 18 9.76 7.72 -13.70
C GLU A 18 8.32 7.49 -13.23
N LEU A 19 8.14 7.41 -11.90
CA LEU A 19 6.81 7.33 -11.30
C LEU A 19 6.10 8.69 -11.39
N GLY A 20 4.86 8.67 -11.86
CA GLY A 20 3.97 9.82 -11.82
C GLY A 20 2.97 9.72 -10.67
N GLU A 21 1.80 10.29 -10.85
CA GLU A 21 0.71 10.20 -9.88
C GLU A 21 -0.01 8.84 -9.99
N PHE A 22 -0.48 8.37 -8.84
CA PHE A 22 -1.38 7.23 -8.75
C PHE A 22 -2.73 7.72 -8.24
N SER A 23 -3.73 7.75 -9.12
CA SER A 23 -5.09 8.18 -8.77
C SER A 23 -5.96 6.97 -8.45
N HIS A 24 -6.58 6.98 -7.29
CA HIS A 24 -7.42 5.88 -6.82
C HIS A 24 -8.87 6.34 -6.66
N TYR A 25 -9.77 5.73 -7.40
CA TYR A 25 -11.20 6.01 -7.33
C TYR A 25 -11.94 4.82 -6.76
N ILE A 26 -12.81 5.08 -5.81
CA ILE A 26 -13.70 4.07 -5.22
C ILE A 26 -15.13 4.47 -5.59
N ASN A 27 -15.76 3.65 -6.44
CA ASN A 27 -17.11 3.93 -6.93
C ASN A 27 -18.19 3.67 -5.88
N ASP A 28 -18.02 2.60 -5.11
CA ASP A 28 -18.94 2.19 -4.04
C ASP A 28 -18.19 2.17 -2.71
N ALA A 29 -17.86 3.36 -2.19
CA ALA A 29 -17.16 3.50 -0.93
C ALA A 29 -18.13 3.39 0.24
N HIS A 30 -17.89 2.47 1.15
CA HIS A 30 -18.72 2.27 2.33
C HIS A 30 -17.90 1.81 3.54
N ILE A 31 -18.45 2.04 4.71
CA ILE A 31 -17.89 1.62 5.99
C ILE A 31 -18.91 0.71 6.67
N TYR A 32 -18.49 -0.46 7.08
CA TYR A 32 -19.34 -1.36 7.86
C TYR A 32 -19.55 -0.80 9.26
N GLU A 33 -20.78 -0.97 9.80
CA GLU A 33 -21.16 -0.43 11.11
C GLU A 33 -20.25 -0.91 12.24
N ASN A 34 -19.83 -2.18 12.21
CA ASN A 34 -18.93 -2.76 13.19
C ASN A 34 -17.45 -2.33 13.04
N HIS A 35 -17.14 -1.46 12.07
CA HIS A 35 -15.80 -0.91 11.86
C HIS A 35 -15.66 0.56 12.31
N ILE A 36 -16.78 1.21 12.67
CA ILE A 36 -16.80 2.66 12.94
C ILE A 36 -15.83 3.04 14.06
N GLU A 37 -15.85 2.32 15.19
CA GLU A 37 -14.99 2.65 16.34
C GLU A 37 -13.51 2.44 16.02
N GLY A 38 -13.17 1.39 15.28
CA GLY A 38 -11.79 1.15 14.81
C GLY A 38 -11.30 2.26 13.90
N LEU A 39 -12.16 2.76 13.00
CA LEU A 39 -11.82 3.86 12.11
C LEU A 39 -11.68 5.19 12.84
N LYS A 40 -12.51 5.45 13.85
CA LYS A 40 -12.35 6.63 14.71
C LYS A 40 -10.99 6.62 15.43
N LEU A 41 -10.56 5.45 15.91
CA LEU A 41 -9.24 5.28 16.50
C LEU A 41 -8.13 5.57 15.48
N GLN A 42 -8.26 5.02 14.28
CA GLN A 42 -7.29 5.24 13.20
C GLN A 42 -7.16 6.72 12.82
N LEU A 43 -8.28 7.45 12.75
CA LEU A 43 -8.30 8.88 12.43
C LEU A 43 -7.60 9.76 13.46
N LYS A 44 -7.48 9.30 14.71
CA LYS A 44 -6.77 10.01 15.78
C LYS A 44 -5.25 9.84 15.71
N ARG A 45 -4.75 8.91 14.88
CA ARG A 45 -3.33 8.63 14.78
C ARG A 45 -2.64 9.62 13.85
N GLU A 46 -1.46 10.07 14.28
CA GLU A 46 -0.62 10.91 13.42
C GLU A 46 0.03 10.04 12.33
N PRO A 47 -0.01 10.47 11.06
CA PRO A 47 0.71 9.78 10.00
C PRO A 47 2.21 9.71 10.30
N LEU A 48 2.80 8.56 10.06
CA LEU A 48 4.24 8.37 10.21
C LEU A 48 4.96 8.57 8.89
N GLN A 49 6.29 8.61 8.93
CA GLN A 49 7.10 8.71 7.73
C GLN A 49 6.78 7.57 6.76
N LEU A 50 6.59 7.92 5.49
CA LEU A 50 6.29 6.95 4.46
C LEU A 50 7.49 6.02 4.22
N PRO A 51 7.25 4.70 4.09
CA PRO A 51 8.29 3.77 3.72
C PRO A 51 8.68 3.93 2.24
N LYS A 52 9.81 3.35 1.89
CA LYS A 52 10.23 3.21 0.49
C LYS A 52 10.17 1.74 0.11
N LEU A 53 9.66 1.46 -1.07
CA LEU A 53 9.71 0.12 -1.65
C LEU A 53 10.92 0.05 -2.59
N LYS A 54 11.85 -0.85 -2.28
CA LYS A 54 12.99 -1.15 -3.14
C LYS A 54 12.73 -2.44 -3.90
N ILE A 55 12.82 -2.39 -5.21
CA ILE A 55 12.68 -3.55 -6.10
C ILE A 55 14.03 -3.79 -6.77
N GLU A 56 14.53 -5.03 -6.73
CA GLU A 56 15.75 -5.40 -7.40
C GLU A 56 15.65 -5.16 -8.91
N LYS A 57 16.74 -4.70 -9.53
CA LYS A 57 16.80 -4.47 -10.97
C LYS A 57 16.95 -5.80 -11.71
N LYS A 58 15.82 -6.37 -12.09
CA LYS A 58 15.72 -7.61 -12.86
C LYS A 58 14.63 -7.45 -13.91
N PRO A 59 14.64 -8.23 -14.99
CA PRO A 59 13.50 -8.28 -15.92
C PRO A 59 12.20 -8.59 -15.18
N PHE A 60 11.12 -7.94 -15.58
CA PHE A 60 9.82 -8.03 -14.90
C PHE A 60 9.40 -9.47 -14.59
N TRP A 61 9.55 -10.38 -15.55
CA TRP A 61 9.14 -11.78 -15.42
C TRP A 61 10.06 -12.63 -14.52
N ASN A 62 11.22 -12.08 -14.15
CA ASN A 62 12.16 -12.76 -13.27
C ASN A 62 12.06 -12.29 -11.82
N LEU A 63 11.20 -11.31 -11.54
CA LEU A 63 10.98 -10.82 -10.18
C LEU A 63 10.27 -11.88 -9.32
N SER A 64 10.76 -12.05 -8.11
CA SER A 64 10.17 -12.89 -7.08
C SER A 64 9.88 -12.07 -5.83
N PHE A 65 9.13 -12.62 -4.89
CA PHE A 65 8.81 -11.94 -3.63
C PHE A 65 10.07 -11.44 -2.88
N ALA A 66 11.15 -12.21 -2.94
CA ALA A 66 12.42 -11.86 -2.27
C ALA A 66 13.10 -10.61 -2.84
N ASP A 67 12.72 -10.18 -4.06
CA ASP A 67 13.28 -9.00 -4.71
C ASP A 67 12.66 -7.67 -4.25
N PHE A 68 11.63 -7.74 -3.41
CA PHE A 68 10.93 -6.58 -2.87
C PHE A 68 11.34 -6.35 -1.42
N LYS A 69 11.76 -5.14 -1.08
CA LYS A 69 12.10 -4.74 0.29
C LYS A 69 11.40 -3.46 0.66
N LEU A 70 10.69 -3.48 1.78
CA LEU A 70 10.09 -2.29 2.36
C LEU A 70 11.10 -1.67 3.35
N ILE A 71 11.51 -0.44 3.08
CA ILE A 71 12.56 0.25 3.82
C ILE A 71 11.93 1.32 4.71
N ASN A 72 12.36 1.38 5.98
CA ASN A 72 11.90 2.37 6.97
C ASN A 72 10.38 2.35 7.16
N TYR A 73 9.79 1.17 7.20
CA TYR A 73 8.37 1.03 7.46
C TYR A 73 8.10 1.09 8.96
N LYS A 74 7.64 2.26 9.40
CA LYS A 74 7.13 2.49 10.76
C LYS A 74 5.62 2.51 10.71
N HIS A 75 4.98 1.83 11.64
CA HIS A 75 3.53 1.75 11.70
C HIS A 75 3.02 1.73 13.13
N HIS A 76 1.78 2.14 13.31
CA HIS A 76 1.08 2.00 14.57
C HIS A 76 0.66 0.55 14.81
N PRO A 77 0.30 0.18 16.06
CA PRO A 77 -0.23 -1.15 16.35
C PRO A 77 -1.45 -1.49 15.48
N ILE A 78 -1.63 -2.77 15.21
CA ILE A 78 -2.75 -3.25 14.40
C ILE A 78 -4.10 -2.93 15.07
N ILE A 79 -5.07 -2.53 14.26
CA ILE A 79 -6.49 -2.45 14.66
C ILE A 79 -7.19 -3.63 14.00
N LYS A 80 -7.74 -4.53 14.81
CA LYS A 80 -8.49 -5.67 14.28
C LYS A 80 -9.91 -5.23 13.93
N PHE A 81 -10.28 -5.43 12.67
CA PHE A 81 -11.63 -5.21 12.20
C PHE A 81 -12.32 -6.56 12.02
N PRO A 82 -13.44 -6.81 12.70
CA PRO A 82 -14.17 -8.07 12.52
C PRO A 82 -14.77 -8.14 11.12
N VAL A 83 -14.87 -9.34 10.60
CA VAL A 83 -15.56 -9.55 9.31
C VAL A 83 -17.04 -9.26 9.49
N ALA A 84 -17.59 -8.41 8.63
CA ALA A 84 -19.04 -8.15 8.62
C ALA A 84 -19.76 -9.33 7.95
N VAL A 85 -20.75 -9.87 8.65
CA VAL A 85 -21.59 -10.97 8.18
C VAL A 85 -23.06 -10.60 8.23
#